data_398035a639e6dd554109d7e9b34e9a38
#
_entry.id   398035a639e6dd554109d7e9b34e9a38
#
_cell.length_a   1.000
_cell.length_b   1.000
_cell.length_c   1.000
_cell.angle_alpha   90.00
_cell.angle_beta   90.00
_cell.angle_gamma   90.00
#
_symmetry.space_group_name_H-M   'P 1'
#
loop_
_entity.id
_entity.type
_entity.pdbx_description
1 polymer ?
#
loop_
_entity_poly.entity_id
_entity_poly.type
_entity_poly.pdbx_seq_one_letter_code
_entity_poly.pdbx_strand_id
1 'polypeptide(L)'
;MRMHVANKFTAHSSMATRWTRSCTLLSSPQYLSYAITDHRELCRVLNSCKSSFYFRIVIETHTMIIKYGYGTYPSIVASLVSAYKHCDKLSLAYRLLDQVFCWNFDLVTFNIIIEKFMKLGEYGIAKKVFSKMPVQDVVSWNSIIGGYIRNARFEEALIFFREMLSSNVEPDKFTFASIITGCARLGALNHALWVHDLMIEKRIELNFILSSALIDMYSKCGRIQAAEEVFDSVQRDDVSVWNAMISGLAIHGLATDAITIFSKMEVENVLPDSITFLGLLTACTHCGMVEVGRKYFDRMTSHYSIQPQLEHYGAMVDLLGRAGHVEEAYGIITSMKMDPDVVIWRALLSACRTYKKPELGEVAIANISRLKGGDYVLLSNMYCSLERWDSAQRAREIMQKKGVRKNQGKSWLELAGVIHQFKAGDRSHPEFASINKVLGGLIQRTKLEGFLPATELVLMDVSEEEKEGNLYHHSEKLALAYGILKTSPGTEIRVSKNLRICPDCHSWIKMISRLLSRVIIVRDRIRFHRFQGGLCSCGDYW
;
A
#
# COMPACT_ATOMS: atom_id res chain seq x y z
N MET A 1 -12.05 -18.39 45.32
CA MET A 1 -12.85 -18.64 44.11
C MET A 1 -12.48 -17.64 43.01
N ARG A 2 -11.17 -17.49 42.71
CA ARG A 2 -10.62 -16.56 41.66
C ARG A 2 -9.39 -17.12 40.93
N MET A 3 -9.29 -18.43 40.73
CA MET A 3 -8.16 -19.10 40.09
C MET A 3 -8.54 -20.09 38.96
N HIS A 4 -9.75 -20.04 38.42
CA HIS A 4 -10.19 -21.05 37.43
C HIS A 4 -10.56 -20.48 36.04
N VAL A 5 -10.42 -19.17 35.80
CA VAL A 5 -10.78 -18.55 34.51
C VAL A 5 -9.55 -18.23 33.63
N ALA A 6 -8.35 -18.12 34.22
CA ALA A 6 -7.12 -17.74 33.48
C ALA A 6 -6.54 -18.89 32.61
N ASN A 7 -6.89 -20.16 32.86
CA ASN A 7 -6.26 -21.29 32.18
C ASN A 7 -6.96 -21.75 30.89
N LYS A 8 -8.09 -21.14 30.50
CA LYS A 8 -8.76 -21.52 29.23
C LYS A 8 -8.31 -20.70 28.01
N PHE A 9 -7.76 -19.50 28.23
CA PHE A 9 -7.28 -18.65 27.11
C PHE A 9 -5.85 -18.97 26.65
N THR A 10 -5.00 -19.52 27.52
CA THR A 10 -3.63 -19.93 27.15
C THR A 10 -3.56 -21.24 26.39
N ALA A 11 -4.56 -22.12 26.49
CA ALA A 11 -4.62 -23.39 25.76
C ALA A 11 -4.89 -23.18 24.25
N HIS A 12 -5.66 -22.16 23.84
CA HIS A 12 -5.94 -21.91 22.44
C HIS A 12 -4.75 -21.28 21.66
N SER A 13 -3.95 -20.44 22.32
CA SER A 13 -2.74 -19.85 21.71
C SER A 13 -1.63 -20.89 21.50
N SER A 14 -1.48 -21.87 22.41
CA SER A 14 -0.45 -22.92 22.29
C SER A 14 -0.80 -23.97 21.23
N MET A 15 -2.07 -24.19 20.92
CA MET A 15 -2.45 -25.09 19.82
C MET A 15 -2.18 -24.47 18.45
N ALA A 16 -2.46 -23.19 18.23
CA ALA A 16 -2.19 -22.52 16.96
C ALA A 16 -0.70 -22.50 16.62
N THR A 17 0.19 -22.30 17.61
CA THR A 17 1.65 -22.35 17.42
C THR A 17 2.21 -23.79 17.29
N ARG A 18 1.56 -24.79 17.84
CA ARG A 18 1.91 -26.20 17.60
C ARG A 18 1.56 -26.65 16.18
N TRP A 19 0.48 -26.14 15.58
CA TRP A 19 0.06 -26.54 14.23
C TRP A 19 0.94 -25.97 13.12
N THR A 20 1.48 -24.77 13.25
CA THR A 20 2.46 -24.22 12.29
C THR A 20 3.83 -24.94 12.32
N ARG A 21 4.19 -25.58 13.43
CA ARG A 21 5.37 -26.46 13.51
C ARG A 21 5.07 -27.92 13.11
N SER A 22 3.82 -28.35 13.11
CA SER A 22 3.41 -29.74 12.81
C SER A 22 3.09 -30.01 11.34
N CYS A 23 3.12 -29.03 10.45
CA CYS A 23 3.01 -29.30 9.00
C CYS A 23 4.15 -30.16 8.44
N THR A 24 5.24 -30.31 9.19
CA THR A 24 6.33 -31.26 8.88
C THR A 24 6.14 -32.67 9.49
N LEU A 25 5.12 -32.88 10.34
CA LEU A 25 4.86 -34.15 11.05
C LEU A 25 3.55 -34.83 10.64
N LEU A 26 2.76 -34.28 9.72
CA LEU A 26 1.49 -34.87 9.25
C LEU A 26 1.71 -35.96 8.17
N SER A 27 2.61 -36.90 8.43
CA SER A 27 2.75 -38.12 7.62
C SER A 27 1.87 -39.29 8.13
N SER A 28 1.03 -39.13 9.13
CA SER A 28 0.12 -40.17 9.59
C SER A 28 -1.36 -39.77 9.61
N PRO A 29 -2.26 -40.57 9.01
CA PRO A 29 -3.68 -40.29 8.83
C PRO A 29 -4.52 -40.22 10.12
N GLN A 30 -3.97 -40.68 11.26
CA GLN A 30 -4.74 -40.86 12.49
C GLN A 30 -5.05 -39.59 13.30
N TYR A 31 -4.41 -38.46 12.98
CA TYR A 31 -4.59 -37.21 13.75
C TYR A 31 -5.72 -36.28 13.26
N LEU A 32 -6.22 -36.47 12.05
CA LEU A 32 -7.30 -35.64 11.49
C LEU A 32 -8.71 -36.02 12.00
N SER A 33 -8.85 -37.20 12.61
CA SER A 33 -10.20 -37.74 12.89
C SER A 33 -10.87 -37.28 14.19
N TYR A 34 -10.20 -36.57 15.09
CA TYR A 34 -10.73 -36.34 16.46
C TYR A 34 -11.00 -34.89 16.88
N ALA A 35 -10.71 -33.87 16.06
CA ALA A 35 -10.77 -32.49 16.55
C ALA A 35 -11.42 -31.43 15.63
N ILE A 36 -11.82 -31.76 14.40
CA ILE A 36 -12.29 -30.73 13.47
C ILE A 36 -13.81 -30.86 13.28
N THR A 37 -14.56 -30.16 14.13
CA THR A 37 -16.03 -30.02 14.00
C THR A 37 -16.46 -28.64 13.50
N ASP A 38 -15.51 -27.69 13.32
CA ASP A 38 -15.81 -26.32 12.87
C ASP A 38 -15.40 -26.12 11.39
N HIS A 39 -16.37 -25.66 10.58
CA HIS A 39 -16.15 -25.31 9.17
C HIS A 39 -15.03 -24.29 8.96
N ARG A 40 -14.75 -23.41 9.93
CA ARG A 40 -13.66 -22.41 9.86
C ARG A 40 -12.29 -23.06 9.91
N GLU A 41 -12.12 -24.13 10.67
CA GLU A 41 -10.86 -24.88 10.72
C GLU A 41 -10.61 -25.65 9.43
N LEU A 42 -11.64 -26.26 8.84
CA LEU A 42 -11.53 -26.88 7.51
C LEU A 42 -11.08 -25.87 6.46
N CYS A 43 -11.62 -24.63 6.48
CA CYS A 43 -11.14 -23.57 5.60
C CYS A 43 -9.65 -23.21 5.84
N ARG A 44 -9.19 -23.18 7.10
CA ARG A 44 -7.78 -22.90 7.41
C ARG A 44 -6.86 -23.99 6.86
N VAL A 45 -7.22 -25.27 7.05
CA VAL A 45 -6.48 -26.41 6.50
C VAL A 45 -6.39 -26.31 4.97
N LEU A 46 -7.51 -26.12 4.29
CA LEU A 46 -7.55 -25.99 2.83
C LEU A 46 -6.71 -24.81 2.34
N ASN A 47 -6.78 -23.65 3.00
CA ASN A 47 -6.02 -22.46 2.62
C ASN A 47 -4.51 -22.59 2.88
N SER A 48 -4.07 -23.57 3.69
CA SER A 48 -2.65 -23.90 3.89
C SER A 48 -2.10 -24.82 2.81
N CYS A 49 -2.96 -25.54 2.07
CA CYS A 49 -2.58 -26.50 1.02
C CYS A 49 -2.25 -25.77 -0.29
N LYS A 50 -0.99 -25.31 -0.45
CA LYS A 50 -0.53 -24.47 -1.58
C LYS A 50 0.40 -25.18 -2.58
N SER A 51 0.45 -26.51 -2.58
CA SER A 51 1.24 -27.28 -3.54
C SER A 51 0.68 -28.69 -3.73
N SER A 52 1.07 -29.35 -4.81
CA SER A 52 0.69 -30.73 -5.13
C SER A 52 1.01 -31.75 -4.03
N PHE A 53 2.00 -31.46 -3.20
CA PHE A 53 2.36 -32.28 -2.03
C PHE A 53 1.19 -32.49 -1.05
N TYR A 54 0.29 -31.50 -0.95
CA TYR A 54 -0.84 -31.55 0.00
C TYR A 54 -2.10 -32.18 -0.58
N PHE A 55 -2.07 -32.75 -1.78
CA PHE A 55 -3.26 -33.29 -2.46
C PHE A 55 -4.03 -34.33 -1.64
N ARG A 56 -3.31 -35.21 -0.92
CA ARG A 56 -3.95 -36.19 -0.03
C ARG A 56 -4.76 -35.52 1.10
N ILE A 57 -4.19 -34.50 1.73
CA ILE A 57 -4.87 -33.72 2.78
C ILE A 57 -6.12 -33.02 2.24
N VAL A 58 -6.06 -32.49 1.02
CA VAL A 58 -7.22 -31.86 0.37
C VAL A 58 -8.36 -32.88 0.16
N ILE A 59 -8.03 -34.13 -0.29
CA ILE A 59 -9.04 -35.18 -0.46
C ILE A 59 -9.63 -35.61 0.87
N GLU A 60 -8.81 -35.84 1.88
CA GLU A 60 -9.26 -36.21 3.23
C GLU A 60 -10.18 -35.12 3.81
N THR A 61 -9.78 -33.85 3.69
CA THR A 61 -10.59 -32.71 4.12
C THR A 61 -11.90 -32.63 3.33
N HIS A 62 -11.87 -32.85 2.01
CA HIS A 62 -13.09 -32.89 1.20
C HIS A 62 -14.04 -34.00 1.63
N THR A 63 -13.52 -35.17 1.93
CA THR A 63 -14.33 -36.30 2.46
C THR A 63 -15.00 -35.93 3.77
N MET A 64 -14.29 -35.23 4.67
CA MET A 64 -14.87 -34.72 5.92
C MET A 64 -15.96 -33.68 5.67
N ILE A 65 -15.74 -32.76 4.72
CA ILE A 65 -16.73 -31.74 4.32
C ILE A 65 -18.04 -32.42 3.87
N ILE A 66 -17.94 -33.48 3.06
CA ILE A 66 -19.10 -34.25 2.61
C ILE A 66 -19.77 -34.97 3.80
N LYS A 67 -18.99 -35.65 4.63
CA LYS A 67 -19.47 -36.41 5.78
C LYS A 67 -20.25 -35.54 6.79
N TYR A 68 -19.78 -34.30 7.02
CA TYR A 68 -20.39 -33.36 7.95
C TYR A 68 -21.40 -32.41 7.31
N GLY A 69 -21.68 -32.53 6.02
CA GLY A 69 -22.67 -31.72 5.32
C GLY A 69 -22.25 -30.26 5.08
N TYR A 70 -20.96 -29.94 5.17
CA TYR A 70 -20.45 -28.56 4.99
C TYR A 70 -20.26 -28.16 3.52
N GLY A 71 -20.63 -28.99 2.56
CA GLY A 71 -20.43 -28.74 1.14
C GLY A 71 -21.15 -27.52 0.59
N THR A 72 -22.23 -27.10 1.24
CA THR A 72 -23.02 -25.91 0.85
C THR A 72 -22.48 -24.59 1.42
N TYR A 73 -21.48 -24.62 2.29
CA TYR A 73 -20.90 -23.38 2.86
C TYR A 73 -20.02 -22.67 1.83
N PRO A 74 -20.33 -21.41 1.46
CA PRO A 74 -19.62 -20.68 0.40
C PRO A 74 -18.11 -20.58 0.64
N SER A 75 -17.72 -20.36 1.90
CA SER A 75 -16.30 -20.25 2.29
C SER A 75 -15.53 -21.58 2.11
N ILE A 76 -16.18 -22.71 2.36
CA ILE A 76 -15.61 -24.04 2.16
C ILE A 76 -15.46 -24.34 0.67
N VAL A 77 -16.51 -24.09 -0.11
CA VAL A 77 -16.49 -24.29 -1.57
C VAL A 77 -15.32 -23.52 -2.19
N ALA A 78 -15.20 -22.23 -1.89
CA ALA A 78 -14.14 -21.40 -2.43
C ALA A 78 -12.74 -21.88 -1.99
N SER A 79 -12.57 -22.26 -0.72
CA SER A 79 -11.30 -22.76 -0.21
C SER A 79 -10.93 -24.10 -0.82
N LEU A 80 -11.90 -25.00 -1.03
CA LEU A 80 -11.69 -26.31 -1.63
C LEU A 80 -11.33 -26.23 -3.11
N VAL A 81 -12.02 -25.37 -3.88
CA VAL A 81 -11.68 -25.12 -5.29
C VAL A 81 -10.28 -24.53 -5.42
N SER A 82 -9.92 -23.58 -4.56
CA SER A 82 -8.58 -23.00 -4.54
C SER A 82 -7.51 -24.04 -4.18
N ALA A 83 -7.77 -24.90 -3.18
CA ALA A 83 -6.84 -25.97 -2.78
C ALA A 83 -6.62 -26.98 -3.92
N TYR A 84 -7.66 -27.43 -4.60
CA TYR A 84 -7.52 -28.31 -5.78
C TYR A 84 -6.70 -27.66 -6.88
N LYS A 85 -6.89 -26.37 -7.15
CA LYS A 85 -6.10 -25.63 -8.13
C LYS A 85 -4.61 -25.60 -7.75
N HIS A 86 -4.30 -25.29 -6.49
CA HIS A 86 -2.92 -25.27 -6.01
C HIS A 86 -2.25 -26.65 -6.00
N CYS A 87 -3.05 -27.71 -5.98
CA CYS A 87 -2.57 -29.10 -6.11
C CYS A 87 -2.49 -29.57 -7.57
N ASP A 88 -2.57 -28.67 -8.57
CA ASP A 88 -2.59 -28.98 -10.02
C ASP A 88 -3.72 -29.91 -10.45
N LYS A 89 -4.82 -29.95 -9.71
CA LYS A 89 -6.02 -30.75 -9.99
C LYS A 89 -7.16 -29.88 -10.54
N LEU A 90 -6.87 -29.14 -11.61
CA LEU A 90 -7.80 -28.19 -12.24
C LEU A 90 -9.14 -28.85 -12.65
N SER A 91 -9.11 -30.10 -13.12
CA SER A 91 -10.33 -30.82 -13.49
C SER A 91 -11.28 -31.01 -12.31
N LEU A 92 -10.76 -31.32 -11.11
CA LEU A 92 -11.57 -31.45 -9.90
C LEU A 92 -12.09 -30.08 -9.42
N ALA A 93 -11.26 -29.05 -9.51
CA ALA A 93 -11.69 -27.69 -9.17
C ALA A 93 -12.84 -27.21 -10.08
N TYR A 94 -12.77 -27.46 -11.39
CA TYR A 94 -13.84 -27.11 -12.31
C TYR A 94 -15.11 -27.95 -12.13
N ARG A 95 -14.97 -29.27 -11.90
CA ARG A 95 -16.14 -30.13 -11.59
C ARG A 95 -16.88 -29.65 -10.33
N LEU A 96 -16.15 -29.25 -9.30
CA LEU A 96 -16.76 -28.69 -8.09
C LEU A 96 -17.47 -27.37 -8.38
N LEU A 97 -16.88 -26.50 -9.17
CA LEU A 97 -17.53 -25.25 -9.60
C LEU A 97 -18.79 -25.51 -10.42
N ASP A 98 -18.77 -26.47 -11.34
CA ASP A 98 -19.96 -26.81 -12.13
C ASP A 98 -21.09 -27.38 -11.23
N GLN A 99 -20.75 -28.12 -10.16
CA GLN A 99 -21.72 -28.51 -9.14
C GLN A 99 -22.31 -27.32 -8.38
N VAL A 100 -21.48 -26.30 -8.07
CA VAL A 100 -21.93 -25.06 -7.40
C VAL A 100 -23.05 -24.39 -8.20
N PHE A 101 -22.95 -24.36 -9.52
CA PHE A 101 -24.00 -23.79 -10.37
C PHE A 101 -25.30 -24.62 -10.41
N CYS A 102 -25.19 -25.92 -10.09
CA CYS A 102 -26.35 -26.80 -9.97
C CYS A 102 -27.07 -26.68 -8.59
N TRP A 103 -26.43 -26.04 -7.61
CA TRP A 103 -26.95 -26.00 -6.22
C TRP A 103 -27.95 -24.88 -5.96
N ASN A 104 -28.45 -24.21 -6.97
CA ASN A 104 -29.48 -23.18 -6.87
C ASN A 104 -29.24 -22.17 -5.71
N PHE A 105 -28.00 -21.70 -5.60
CA PHE A 105 -27.64 -20.70 -4.61
C PHE A 105 -28.36 -19.37 -4.86
N ASP A 106 -28.68 -18.68 -3.75
CA ASP A 106 -29.16 -17.31 -3.79
C ASP A 106 -28.04 -16.31 -4.19
N LEU A 107 -28.43 -15.10 -4.55
CA LEU A 107 -27.50 -14.06 -4.97
C LEU A 107 -26.47 -13.72 -3.88
N VAL A 108 -26.87 -13.76 -2.61
CA VAL A 108 -25.99 -13.47 -1.46
C VAL A 108 -24.87 -14.50 -1.39
N THR A 109 -25.20 -15.78 -1.58
CA THR A 109 -24.22 -16.88 -1.59
C THR A 109 -23.23 -16.73 -2.73
N PHE A 110 -23.69 -16.39 -3.95
CA PHE A 110 -22.78 -16.11 -5.08
C PHE A 110 -21.85 -14.95 -4.79
N ASN A 111 -22.36 -13.86 -4.21
CA ASN A 111 -21.55 -12.68 -3.86
C ASN A 111 -20.47 -13.02 -2.80
N ILE A 112 -20.79 -13.84 -1.80
CA ILE A 112 -19.82 -14.33 -0.81
C ILE A 112 -18.74 -15.19 -1.49
N ILE A 113 -19.11 -16.06 -2.42
CA ILE A 113 -18.17 -16.90 -3.19
C ILE A 113 -17.22 -16.03 -4.02
N ILE A 114 -17.73 -15.03 -4.74
CA ILE A 114 -16.94 -14.08 -5.53
C ILE A 114 -15.95 -13.36 -4.61
N GLU A 115 -16.44 -12.79 -3.49
CA GLU A 115 -15.57 -12.08 -2.55
C GLU A 115 -14.45 -12.98 -1.99
N LYS A 116 -14.77 -14.25 -1.72
CA LYS A 116 -13.79 -15.21 -1.23
C LYS A 116 -12.73 -15.54 -2.27
N PHE A 117 -13.11 -15.78 -3.54
CA PHE A 117 -12.15 -16.00 -4.60
C PHE A 117 -11.27 -14.77 -4.85
N MET A 118 -11.83 -13.57 -4.76
CA MET A 118 -11.06 -12.33 -4.83
C MET A 118 -10.03 -12.22 -3.69
N LYS A 119 -10.40 -12.59 -2.44
CA LYS A 119 -9.47 -12.64 -1.30
C LYS A 119 -8.37 -13.68 -1.47
N LEU A 120 -8.65 -14.80 -2.14
CA LEU A 120 -7.67 -15.85 -2.43
C LEU A 120 -6.79 -15.55 -3.65
N GLY A 121 -7.05 -14.45 -4.38
CA GLY A 121 -6.34 -14.11 -5.62
C GLY A 121 -6.78 -14.91 -6.84
N GLU A 122 -7.91 -15.60 -6.76
CA GLU A 122 -8.44 -16.47 -7.81
C GLU A 122 -9.37 -15.70 -8.78
N TYR A 123 -8.86 -14.64 -9.39
CA TYR A 123 -9.63 -13.68 -10.20
C TYR A 123 -10.35 -14.32 -11.38
N GLY A 124 -9.70 -15.27 -12.08
CA GLY A 124 -10.31 -15.96 -13.22
C GLY A 124 -11.51 -16.79 -12.82
N ILE A 125 -11.49 -17.39 -11.62
CA ILE A 125 -12.61 -18.16 -11.08
C ILE A 125 -13.72 -17.21 -10.64
N ALA A 126 -13.40 -16.13 -9.95
CA ALA A 126 -14.35 -15.10 -9.55
C ALA A 126 -15.10 -14.53 -10.75
N LYS A 127 -14.37 -14.21 -11.84
CA LYS A 127 -14.97 -13.77 -13.12
C LYS A 127 -15.90 -14.82 -13.71
N LYS A 128 -15.49 -16.10 -13.72
CA LYS A 128 -16.33 -17.20 -14.25
C LYS A 128 -17.61 -17.39 -13.41
N VAL A 129 -17.51 -17.26 -12.07
CA VAL A 129 -18.69 -17.32 -11.19
C VAL A 129 -19.63 -16.16 -11.51
N PHE A 130 -19.10 -14.93 -11.55
CA PHE A 130 -19.87 -13.73 -11.84
C PHE A 130 -20.60 -13.83 -13.20
N SER A 131 -19.91 -14.26 -14.28
CA SER A 131 -20.52 -14.38 -15.62
C SER A 131 -21.57 -15.47 -15.75
N LYS A 132 -21.58 -16.47 -14.85
CA LYS A 132 -22.55 -17.56 -14.83
C LYS A 132 -23.71 -17.34 -13.85
N MET A 133 -23.72 -16.23 -13.09
CA MET A 133 -24.86 -15.90 -12.21
C MET A 133 -26.12 -15.69 -13.04
N PRO A 134 -27.27 -16.21 -12.57
CA PRO A 134 -28.55 -16.06 -13.28
C PRO A 134 -28.99 -14.59 -13.39
N VAL A 135 -28.70 -13.80 -12.35
CA VAL A 135 -28.95 -12.36 -12.27
C VAL A 135 -27.74 -11.72 -11.59
N GLN A 136 -27.32 -10.57 -12.07
CA GLN A 136 -26.24 -9.76 -11.50
C GLN A 136 -26.87 -8.47 -10.98
N ASP A 137 -26.95 -8.33 -9.66
CA ASP A 137 -27.42 -7.12 -9.00
C ASP A 137 -26.26 -6.15 -8.70
N VAL A 138 -26.56 -4.97 -8.18
CA VAL A 138 -25.55 -3.96 -7.80
C VAL A 138 -24.52 -4.52 -6.80
N VAL A 139 -24.92 -5.41 -5.89
CA VAL A 139 -24.02 -6.03 -4.91
C VAL A 139 -23.05 -6.99 -5.58
N SER A 140 -23.49 -7.73 -6.61
CA SER A 140 -22.63 -8.61 -7.42
C SER A 140 -21.55 -7.82 -8.14
N TRP A 141 -21.93 -6.71 -8.79
CA TRP A 141 -21.00 -5.79 -9.45
C TRP A 141 -20.03 -5.16 -8.44
N ASN A 142 -20.52 -4.70 -7.29
CA ASN A 142 -19.66 -4.14 -6.23
C ASN A 142 -18.67 -5.16 -5.66
N SER A 143 -19.07 -6.43 -5.55
CA SER A 143 -18.21 -7.51 -5.07
C SER A 143 -17.03 -7.76 -6.00
N ILE A 144 -17.27 -7.81 -7.33
CA ILE A 144 -16.22 -8.05 -8.32
C ILE A 144 -15.32 -6.81 -8.50
N ILE A 145 -15.90 -5.62 -8.66
CA ILE A 145 -15.18 -4.34 -8.82
C ILE A 145 -14.32 -4.06 -7.59
N GLY A 146 -14.93 -4.07 -6.39
CA GLY A 146 -14.22 -3.85 -5.13
C GLY A 146 -13.17 -4.92 -4.86
N GLY A 147 -13.41 -6.17 -5.29
CA GLY A 147 -12.44 -7.26 -5.26
C GLY A 147 -11.18 -6.95 -6.06
N TYR A 148 -11.31 -6.49 -7.31
CA TYR A 148 -10.18 -6.09 -8.14
C TYR A 148 -9.42 -4.89 -7.55
N ILE A 149 -10.12 -3.87 -7.03
CA ILE A 149 -9.50 -2.68 -6.41
C ILE A 149 -8.70 -3.06 -5.17
N ARG A 150 -9.25 -3.90 -4.27
CA ARG A 150 -8.53 -4.39 -3.08
C ARG A 150 -7.23 -5.12 -3.44
N ASN A 151 -7.20 -5.79 -4.59
CA ASN A 151 -6.03 -6.52 -5.08
C ASN A 151 -5.14 -5.70 -6.03
N ALA A 152 -5.30 -4.39 -6.08
CA ALA A 152 -4.52 -3.46 -6.91
C ALA A 152 -4.58 -3.77 -8.43
N ARG A 153 -5.70 -4.33 -8.90
CA ARG A 153 -5.99 -4.62 -10.31
C ARG A 153 -7.01 -3.62 -10.85
N PHE A 154 -6.59 -2.38 -10.94
CA PHE A 154 -7.49 -1.28 -11.25
C PHE A 154 -8.00 -1.31 -12.69
N GLU A 155 -7.19 -1.73 -13.66
CA GLU A 155 -7.60 -1.81 -15.06
C GLU A 155 -8.78 -2.76 -15.23
N GLU A 156 -8.71 -3.93 -14.59
CA GLU A 156 -9.83 -4.89 -14.62
C GLU A 156 -11.07 -4.34 -13.88
N ALA A 157 -10.87 -3.62 -12.79
CA ALA A 157 -11.98 -2.98 -12.10
C ALA A 157 -12.69 -1.95 -12.99
N LEU A 158 -11.93 -1.16 -13.78
CA LEU A 158 -12.50 -0.22 -14.74
C LEU A 158 -13.25 -0.92 -15.89
N ILE A 159 -12.76 -2.07 -16.37
CA ILE A 159 -13.47 -2.86 -17.38
C ILE A 159 -14.84 -3.27 -16.84
N PHE A 160 -14.90 -3.86 -15.64
CA PHE A 160 -16.15 -4.24 -15.01
C PHE A 160 -17.07 -3.05 -14.73
N PHE A 161 -16.50 -1.90 -14.34
CA PHE A 161 -17.30 -0.69 -14.15
C PHE A 161 -17.94 -0.19 -15.46
N ARG A 162 -17.20 -0.22 -16.57
CA ARG A 162 -17.74 0.12 -17.91
C ARG A 162 -18.79 -0.89 -18.37
N GLU A 163 -18.56 -2.18 -18.11
CA GLU A 163 -19.56 -3.23 -18.39
C GLU A 163 -20.84 -2.99 -17.56
N MET A 164 -20.71 -2.61 -16.29
CA MET A 164 -21.86 -2.23 -15.44
C MET A 164 -22.63 -1.03 -15.98
N LEU A 165 -21.92 0.03 -16.42
CA LEU A 165 -22.54 1.20 -17.05
C LEU A 165 -23.30 0.86 -18.34
N SER A 166 -22.89 -0.20 -19.04
CA SER A 166 -23.55 -0.69 -20.27
C SER A 166 -24.67 -1.70 -19.98
N SER A 167 -24.79 -2.14 -18.73
CA SER A 167 -25.86 -3.03 -18.27
C SER A 167 -27.07 -2.22 -17.79
N ASN A 168 -28.16 -2.92 -17.49
CA ASN A 168 -29.36 -2.28 -16.90
C ASN A 168 -29.23 -2.08 -15.37
N VAL A 169 -28.03 -2.22 -14.80
CA VAL A 169 -27.78 -2.08 -13.37
C VAL A 169 -27.10 -0.73 -13.11
N GLU A 170 -27.81 0.17 -12.43
CA GLU A 170 -27.28 1.48 -12.09
C GLU A 170 -26.24 1.38 -10.96
N PRO A 171 -25.05 2.03 -11.12
CA PRO A 171 -24.08 2.14 -10.06
C PRO A 171 -24.62 2.91 -8.85
N ASP A 172 -24.34 2.41 -7.65
CA ASP A 172 -24.69 3.06 -6.40
C ASP A 172 -23.50 3.83 -5.78
N LYS A 173 -23.74 4.47 -4.64
CA LYS A 173 -22.69 5.19 -3.89
C LYS A 173 -21.49 4.32 -3.52
N PHE A 174 -21.66 3.02 -3.29
CA PHE A 174 -20.56 2.11 -2.96
C PHE A 174 -19.75 1.73 -4.20
N THR A 175 -20.40 1.63 -5.37
CA THR A 175 -19.71 1.47 -6.67
C THR A 175 -18.79 2.66 -6.91
N PHE A 176 -19.34 3.88 -6.84
CA PHE A 176 -18.56 5.11 -7.06
C PHE A 176 -17.43 5.25 -6.03
N ALA A 177 -17.70 5.05 -4.73
CA ALA A 177 -16.67 5.10 -3.69
C ALA A 177 -15.53 4.09 -3.95
N SER A 178 -15.85 2.90 -4.42
CA SER A 178 -14.85 1.88 -4.78
C SER A 178 -13.97 2.33 -5.94
N ILE A 179 -14.56 2.79 -7.04
CA ILE A 179 -13.81 3.26 -8.23
C ILE A 179 -12.96 4.49 -7.88
N ILE A 180 -13.52 5.47 -7.18
CA ILE A 180 -12.80 6.66 -6.70
C ILE A 180 -11.59 6.26 -5.85
N THR A 181 -11.75 5.31 -4.92
CA THR A 181 -10.64 4.75 -4.13
C THR A 181 -9.58 4.09 -5.00
N GLY A 182 -9.99 3.41 -6.07
CA GLY A 182 -9.07 2.83 -7.05
C GLY A 182 -8.23 3.89 -7.77
N CYS A 183 -8.88 4.95 -8.27
CA CYS A 183 -8.22 6.11 -8.88
C CYS A 183 -7.21 6.75 -7.92
N ALA A 184 -7.61 6.97 -6.66
CA ALA A 184 -6.76 7.52 -5.62
C ALA A 184 -5.49 6.69 -5.38
N ARG A 185 -5.62 5.36 -5.32
CA ARG A 185 -4.48 4.44 -5.11
C ARG A 185 -3.46 4.49 -6.24
N LEU A 186 -3.92 4.59 -7.48
CA LEU A 186 -3.06 4.70 -8.66
C LEU A 186 -2.56 6.12 -8.91
N GLY A 187 -3.24 7.14 -8.42
CA GLY A 187 -3.02 8.52 -8.83
C GLY A 187 -3.44 8.78 -10.27
N ALA A 188 -4.47 8.05 -10.75
CA ALA A 188 -5.01 8.12 -12.10
C ALA A 188 -5.98 9.29 -12.23
N LEU A 189 -5.44 10.49 -12.44
CA LEU A 189 -6.21 11.74 -12.43
C LEU A 189 -7.29 11.80 -13.51
N ASN A 190 -6.97 11.40 -14.75
CA ASN A 190 -7.94 11.49 -15.85
C ASN A 190 -9.15 10.58 -15.63
N HIS A 191 -8.90 9.37 -15.10
CA HIS A 191 -10.00 8.47 -14.71
C HIS A 191 -10.79 9.04 -13.53
N ALA A 192 -10.11 9.66 -12.58
CA ALA A 192 -10.74 10.30 -11.43
C ALA A 192 -11.69 11.43 -11.85
N LEU A 193 -11.25 12.31 -12.75
CA LEU A 193 -12.07 13.39 -13.31
C LEU A 193 -13.28 12.81 -14.06
N TRP A 194 -13.06 11.83 -14.95
CA TRP A 194 -14.15 11.19 -15.68
C TRP A 194 -15.22 10.58 -14.75
N VAL A 195 -14.79 9.93 -13.65
CA VAL A 195 -15.74 9.35 -12.68
C VAL A 195 -16.50 10.45 -11.94
N HIS A 196 -15.84 11.54 -11.57
CA HIS A 196 -16.50 12.68 -10.90
C HIS A 196 -17.49 13.37 -11.83
N ASP A 197 -17.12 13.62 -13.09
CA ASP A 197 -18.02 14.19 -14.10
C ASP A 197 -19.25 13.29 -14.30
N LEU A 198 -19.06 11.96 -14.37
CA LEU A 198 -20.16 10.99 -14.46
C LEU A 198 -21.09 11.04 -13.23
N MET A 199 -20.54 11.27 -12.01
CA MET A 199 -21.37 11.45 -10.82
C MET A 199 -22.22 12.71 -10.90
N ILE A 200 -21.67 13.81 -11.41
CA ILE A 200 -22.39 15.07 -11.64
C ILE A 200 -23.49 14.87 -12.68
N GLU A 201 -23.17 14.23 -13.81
CA GLU A 201 -24.13 13.92 -14.88
C GLU A 201 -25.32 13.08 -14.37
N LYS A 202 -25.02 12.05 -13.57
CA LYS A 202 -26.04 11.18 -12.93
C LYS A 202 -26.71 11.81 -11.71
N ARG A 203 -26.35 13.03 -11.33
CA ARG A 203 -26.89 13.77 -10.15
C ARG A 203 -26.79 12.97 -8.86
N ILE A 204 -25.64 12.29 -8.65
CA ILE A 204 -25.40 11.52 -7.43
C ILE A 204 -25.22 12.48 -6.26
N GLU A 205 -26.08 12.39 -5.26
CA GLU A 205 -25.97 13.19 -4.03
C GLU A 205 -24.71 12.81 -3.24
N LEU A 206 -23.92 13.80 -2.89
CA LEU A 206 -22.73 13.63 -2.08
C LEU A 206 -23.12 13.44 -0.61
N ASN A 207 -22.87 12.24 -0.11
CA ASN A 207 -22.90 11.96 1.32
C ASN A 207 -21.46 11.93 1.88
N PHE A 208 -21.30 11.79 3.20
CA PHE A 208 -19.98 11.78 3.84
C PHE A 208 -19.01 10.71 3.25
N ILE A 209 -19.52 9.55 2.77
CA ILE A 209 -18.71 8.48 2.16
C ILE A 209 -18.13 8.95 0.82
N LEU A 210 -18.95 9.51 -0.05
CA LEU A 210 -18.51 9.98 -1.36
C LEU A 210 -17.68 11.26 -1.23
N SER A 211 -18.05 12.17 -0.34
CA SER A 211 -17.29 13.40 -0.08
C SER A 211 -15.89 13.08 0.41
N SER A 212 -15.74 12.24 1.44
CA SER A 212 -14.44 11.83 1.94
C SER A 212 -13.62 11.06 0.90
N ALA A 213 -14.26 10.22 0.08
CA ALA A 213 -13.60 9.51 -1.01
C ALA A 213 -13.10 10.46 -2.11
N LEU A 214 -13.88 11.47 -2.49
CA LEU A 214 -13.49 12.49 -3.49
C LEU A 214 -12.32 13.35 -2.98
N ILE A 215 -12.38 13.81 -1.73
CA ILE A 215 -11.31 14.58 -1.10
C ILE A 215 -10.02 13.75 -1.08
N ASP A 216 -10.08 12.50 -0.64
CA ASP A 216 -8.94 11.58 -0.62
C ASP A 216 -8.39 11.32 -2.04
N MET A 217 -9.28 11.17 -3.02
CA MET A 217 -8.92 10.96 -4.42
C MET A 217 -8.18 12.16 -5.01
N TYR A 218 -8.74 13.36 -4.88
CA TYR A 218 -8.09 14.57 -5.40
C TYR A 218 -6.75 14.82 -4.71
N SER A 219 -6.71 14.64 -3.39
CA SER A 219 -5.46 14.74 -2.62
C SER A 219 -4.41 13.75 -3.13
N LYS A 220 -4.78 12.47 -3.31
CA LYS A 220 -3.88 11.41 -3.79
C LYS A 220 -3.58 11.46 -5.29
N CYS A 221 -4.34 12.22 -6.07
CA CYS A 221 -4.03 12.57 -7.44
C CYS A 221 -3.22 13.87 -7.57
N GLY A 222 -2.83 14.49 -6.46
CA GLY A 222 -2.00 15.69 -6.43
C GLY A 222 -2.75 17.00 -6.79
N ARG A 223 -4.06 17.03 -6.58
CA ARG A 223 -4.94 18.17 -6.83
C ARG A 223 -5.55 18.66 -5.53
N ILE A 224 -4.70 19.15 -4.62
CA ILE A 224 -5.13 19.53 -3.28
C ILE A 224 -6.17 20.65 -3.31
N GLN A 225 -6.07 21.61 -4.23
CA GLN A 225 -7.05 22.69 -4.39
C GLN A 225 -8.44 22.15 -4.73
N ALA A 226 -8.53 21.17 -5.64
CA ALA A 226 -9.81 20.52 -5.96
C ALA A 226 -10.36 19.72 -4.77
N ALA A 227 -9.50 19.18 -3.90
CA ALA A 227 -9.92 18.57 -2.65
C ALA A 227 -10.51 19.59 -1.67
N GLU A 228 -9.90 20.79 -1.58
CA GLU A 228 -10.41 21.92 -0.79
C GLU A 228 -11.77 22.42 -1.32
N GLU A 229 -11.90 22.56 -2.65
CA GLU A 229 -13.18 22.95 -3.29
C GLU A 229 -14.30 21.95 -2.93
N VAL A 230 -14.03 20.64 -3.00
CA VAL A 230 -15.00 19.62 -2.57
C VAL A 230 -15.30 19.77 -1.08
N PHE A 231 -14.26 19.90 -0.23
CA PHE A 231 -14.42 20.04 1.22
C PHE A 231 -15.28 21.25 1.60
N ASP A 232 -15.11 22.38 0.92
CA ASP A 232 -15.88 23.60 1.18
C ASP A 232 -17.33 23.53 0.66
N SER A 233 -17.59 22.66 -0.33
CA SER A 233 -18.92 22.54 -0.97
C SER A 233 -19.86 21.54 -0.28
N VAL A 234 -19.36 20.69 0.64
CA VAL A 234 -20.14 19.60 1.24
C VAL A 234 -20.47 19.86 2.71
N GLN A 235 -21.50 19.16 3.21
CA GLN A 235 -21.78 19.11 4.66
C GLN A 235 -20.68 18.35 5.38
N ARG A 236 -20.23 18.86 6.51
CA ARG A 236 -19.07 18.38 7.28
C ARG A 236 -19.44 17.85 8.66
N ASP A 237 -20.63 17.29 8.79
CA ASP A 237 -21.14 16.75 10.06
C ASP A 237 -20.41 15.48 10.49
N ASP A 238 -19.79 14.76 9.55
CA ASP A 238 -19.08 13.51 9.81
C ASP A 238 -17.56 13.73 9.85
N VAL A 239 -16.91 13.15 10.88
CA VAL A 239 -15.46 13.25 11.11
C VAL A 239 -14.62 12.75 9.92
N SER A 240 -15.15 11.82 9.11
CA SER A 240 -14.41 11.26 7.97
C SER A 240 -14.09 12.29 6.88
N VAL A 241 -14.93 13.31 6.71
CA VAL A 241 -14.72 14.41 5.74
C VAL A 241 -13.53 15.28 6.19
N TRP A 242 -13.46 15.59 7.48
CA TRP A 242 -12.35 16.32 8.08
C TRP A 242 -11.05 15.52 8.03
N ASN A 243 -11.12 14.25 8.37
CA ASN A 243 -9.97 13.35 8.33
C ASN A 243 -9.39 13.19 6.92
N ALA A 244 -10.24 13.13 5.90
CA ALA A 244 -9.81 13.09 4.52
C ALA A 244 -9.05 14.36 4.12
N MET A 245 -9.54 15.55 4.52
CA MET A 245 -8.90 16.84 4.22
C MET A 245 -7.57 17.00 4.98
N ILE A 246 -7.56 16.77 6.29
CA ILE A 246 -6.34 16.83 7.12
C ILE A 246 -5.27 15.87 6.59
N SER A 247 -5.64 14.63 6.28
CA SER A 247 -4.71 13.64 5.71
C SER A 247 -4.22 14.03 4.31
N GLY A 248 -5.10 14.62 3.50
CA GLY A 248 -4.76 15.17 2.19
C GLY A 248 -3.70 16.27 2.28
N LEU A 249 -3.89 17.23 3.16
CA LEU A 249 -2.94 18.32 3.42
C LEU A 249 -1.60 17.75 3.97
N ALA A 250 -1.67 16.76 4.85
CA ALA A 250 -0.50 16.12 5.43
C ALA A 250 0.42 15.49 4.36
N ILE A 251 -0.13 14.71 3.42
CA ILE A 251 0.68 14.08 2.36
C ILE A 251 1.26 15.10 1.36
N HIS A 252 0.68 16.29 1.28
CA HIS A 252 1.22 17.42 0.50
C HIS A 252 2.25 18.24 1.26
N GLY A 253 2.47 17.98 2.56
CA GLY A 253 3.38 18.73 3.41
C GLY A 253 2.87 20.13 3.76
N LEU A 254 1.54 20.31 3.81
CA LEU A 254 0.84 21.55 4.18
C LEU A 254 0.38 21.49 5.64
N ALA A 255 1.35 21.43 6.57
CA ALA A 255 1.05 21.22 7.98
C ALA A 255 0.28 22.38 8.61
N THR A 256 0.58 23.62 8.24
CA THR A 256 -0.13 24.80 8.73
C THR A 256 -1.60 24.78 8.32
N ASP A 257 -1.89 24.38 7.07
CA ASP A 257 -3.25 24.28 6.57
C ASP A 257 -4.00 23.13 7.25
N ALA A 258 -3.34 21.99 7.46
CA ALA A 258 -3.90 20.86 8.22
C ALA A 258 -4.28 21.26 9.65
N ILE A 259 -3.44 22.06 10.33
CA ILE A 259 -3.71 22.58 11.66
C ILE A 259 -4.88 23.58 11.63
N THR A 260 -4.96 24.40 10.59
CA THR A 260 -6.07 25.35 10.39
C THR A 260 -7.40 24.62 10.20
N ILE A 261 -7.41 23.55 9.38
CA ILE A 261 -8.60 22.70 9.22
C ILE A 261 -8.99 22.03 10.54
N PHE A 262 -8.03 21.56 11.31
CA PHE A 262 -8.31 20.99 12.63
C PHE A 262 -8.92 22.03 13.58
N SER A 263 -8.41 23.27 13.58
CA SER A 263 -8.99 24.34 14.40
C SER A 263 -10.42 24.71 13.95
N LYS A 264 -10.71 24.67 12.64
CA LYS A 264 -12.08 24.84 12.13
C LYS A 264 -12.99 23.70 12.61
N MET A 265 -12.50 22.45 12.59
CA MET A 265 -13.23 21.27 13.08
C MET A 265 -13.64 21.44 14.56
N GLU A 266 -12.75 21.96 15.39
CA GLU A 266 -13.03 22.26 16.80
C GLU A 266 -14.12 23.36 16.94
N VAL A 267 -14.05 24.42 16.13
CA VAL A 267 -15.06 25.50 16.11
C VAL A 267 -16.43 25.01 15.66
N GLU A 268 -16.47 24.10 14.69
CA GLU A 268 -17.72 23.48 14.21
C GLU A 268 -18.22 22.38 15.16
N ASN A 269 -17.56 22.15 16.31
CA ASN A 269 -17.90 21.16 17.33
C ASN A 269 -17.95 19.71 16.82
N VAL A 270 -17.17 19.39 15.80
CA VAL A 270 -16.98 18.01 15.35
C VAL A 270 -15.86 17.38 16.17
N LEU A 271 -16.17 16.27 16.87
CA LEU A 271 -15.22 15.62 17.76
C LEU A 271 -14.11 14.90 16.97
N PRO A 272 -12.83 15.25 17.20
CA PRO A 272 -11.71 14.53 16.60
C PRO A 272 -11.64 13.07 17.05
N ASP A 273 -11.15 12.22 16.19
CA ASP A 273 -10.89 10.81 16.47
C ASP A 273 -9.39 10.45 16.34
N SER A 274 -9.06 9.17 16.45
CA SER A 274 -7.70 8.67 16.31
C SER A 274 -7.10 8.98 14.93
N ILE A 275 -7.91 8.95 13.86
CA ILE A 275 -7.46 9.22 12.48
C ILE A 275 -7.13 10.70 12.30
N THR A 276 -7.90 11.60 12.95
CA THR A 276 -7.62 13.05 12.97
C THR A 276 -6.21 13.31 13.50
N PHE A 277 -5.88 12.76 14.68
CA PHE A 277 -4.56 12.94 15.28
C PHE A 277 -3.45 12.28 14.48
N LEU A 278 -3.69 11.12 13.87
CA LEU A 278 -2.72 10.52 12.96
C LEU A 278 -2.42 11.42 11.76
N GLY A 279 -3.44 12.07 11.19
CA GLY A 279 -3.29 13.06 10.12
C GLY A 279 -2.41 14.24 10.54
N LEU A 280 -2.68 14.83 11.72
CA LEU A 280 -1.89 15.95 12.28
C LEU A 280 -0.44 15.56 12.56
N LEU A 281 -0.20 14.40 13.18
CA LEU A 281 1.15 13.91 13.45
C LEU A 281 1.91 13.63 12.15
N THR A 282 1.23 13.11 11.13
CA THR A 282 1.81 12.90 9.78
C THR A 282 2.19 14.24 9.15
N ALA A 283 1.33 15.27 9.25
CA ALA A 283 1.63 16.61 8.77
C ALA A 283 2.87 17.20 9.46
N CYS A 284 2.95 17.10 10.79
CA CYS A 284 4.12 17.50 11.56
C CYS A 284 5.38 16.75 11.13
N THR A 285 5.27 15.43 10.89
CA THR A 285 6.39 14.57 10.44
C THR A 285 6.93 15.02 9.08
N HIS A 286 6.06 15.42 8.16
CA HIS A 286 6.47 15.85 6.83
C HIS A 286 7.08 17.25 6.79
N CYS A 287 6.83 18.08 7.80
CA CYS A 287 7.36 19.45 7.89
C CYS A 287 8.42 19.63 8.99
N GLY A 288 8.76 18.57 9.74
CA GLY A 288 9.74 18.65 10.81
C GLY A 288 9.28 19.46 12.04
N MET A 289 7.97 19.58 12.24
CA MET A 289 7.38 20.39 13.33
C MET A 289 7.34 19.58 14.63
N VAL A 290 8.52 19.33 15.22
CA VAL A 290 8.69 18.42 16.39
C VAL A 290 7.85 18.86 17.59
N GLU A 291 7.98 20.12 18.01
CA GLU A 291 7.27 20.63 19.20
C GLU A 291 5.74 20.61 19.02
N VAL A 292 5.29 20.91 17.81
CA VAL A 292 3.85 20.86 17.48
C VAL A 292 3.35 19.41 17.51
N GLY A 293 4.15 18.49 16.98
CA GLY A 293 3.84 17.05 17.04
C GLY A 293 3.75 16.52 18.47
N ARG A 294 4.71 16.88 19.36
CA ARG A 294 4.63 16.54 20.80
C ARG A 294 3.35 17.07 21.42
N LYS A 295 3.03 18.35 21.18
CA LYS A 295 1.81 18.98 21.71
C LYS A 295 0.54 18.24 21.28
N TYR A 296 0.41 17.84 20.01
CA TYR A 296 -0.76 17.10 19.55
C TYR A 296 -0.80 15.68 20.08
N PHE A 297 0.33 15.00 20.20
CA PHE A 297 0.40 13.68 20.80
C PHE A 297 -0.04 13.68 22.27
N ASP A 298 0.39 14.68 23.04
CA ASP A 298 -0.05 14.87 24.44
C ASP A 298 -1.52 15.27 24.53
N ARG A 299 -1.97 16.19 23.65
CA ARG A 299 -3.35 16.70 23.64
C ARG A 299 -4.36 15.60 23.29
N MET A 300 -3.98 14.64 22.46
CA MET A 300 -4.82 13.48 22.12
C MET A 300 -5.23 12.71 23.38
N THR A 301 -4.33 12.50 24.32
CA THR A 301 -4.60 11.78 25.57
C THR A 301 -5.17 12.66 26.67
N SER A 302 -4.60 13.83 26.88
CA SER A 302 -4.93 14.71 28.01
C SER A 302 -6.25 15.45 27.84
N HIS A 303 -6.59 15.85 26.61
CA HIS A 303 -7.78 16.65 26.32
C HIS A 303 -8.93 15.83 25.73
N TYR A 304 -8.61 14.92 24.79
CA TYR A 304 -9.64 14.14 24.09
C TYR A 304 -9.80 12.70 24.61
N SER A 305 -9.00 12.28 25.58
CA SER A 305 -9.04 10.93 26.16
C SER A 305 -8.86 9.80 25.13
N ILE A 306 -8.23 10.10 23.97
CA ILE A 306 -7.95 9.14 22.92
C ILE A 306 -6.62 8.43 23.22
N GLN A 307 -6.65 7.11 23.36
CA GLN A 307 -5.44 6.33 23.63
C GLN A 307 -4.60 6.17 22.35
N PRO A 308 -3.27 6.46 22.39
CA PRO A 308 -2.39 6.27 21.26
C PRO A 308 -2.37 4.81 20.79
N GLN A 309 -2.47 4.61 19.49
CA GLN A 309 -2.34 3.34 18.79
C GLN A 309 -0.95 3.22 18.14
N LEU A 310 -0.60 2.06 17.59
CA LEU A 310 0.70 1.81 16.96
C LEU A 310 1.06 2.85 15.89
N GLU A 311 0.07 3.30 15.14
CA GLU A 311 0.23 4.29 14.06
C GLU A 311 0.66 5.66 14.61
N HIS A 312 0.13 6.09 15.76
CA HIS A 312 0.50 7.36 16.40
C HIS A 312 1.94 7.31 16.94
N TYR A 313 2.30 6.21 17.61
CA TYR A 313 3.67 5.98 18.04
C TYR A 313 4.63 5.93 16.84
N GLY A 314 4.23 5.26 15.77
CA GLY A 314 4.98 5.20 14.52
C GLY A 314 5.23 6.58 13.91
N ALA A 315 4.22 7.45 13.89
CA ALA A 315 4.34 8.83 13.41
C ALA A 315 5.28 9.66 14.30
N MET A 316 5.21 9.52 15.62
CA MET A 316 6.12 10.21 16.55
C MET A 316 7.56 9.73 16.41
N VAL A 317 7.78 8.42 16.29
CA VAL A 317 9.12 7.85 16.07
C VAL A 317 9.70 8.31 14.72
N ASP A 318 8.90 8.39 13.67
CA ASP A 318 9.34 8.91 12.35
C ASP A 318 9.64 10.42 12.43
N LEU A 319 8.80 11.21 13.13
CA LEU A 319 9.02 12.65 13.36
C LEU A 319 10.34 12.93 14.08
N LEU A 320 10.53 12.32 15.24
CA LEU A 320 11.73 12.48 16.05
C LEU A 320 12.97 11.93 15.32
N GLY A 321 12.82 10.78 14.67
CA GLY A 321 13.88 10.14 13.92
C GLY A 321 14.38 10.99 12.74
N ARG A 322 13.48 11.67 12.02
CA ARG A 322 13.86 12.60 10.93
C ARG A 322 14.51 13.87 11.45
N ALA A 323 14.10 14.34 12.62
CA ALA A 323 14.67 15.53 13.25
C ALA A 323 16.00 15.27 13.95
N GLY A 324 16.47 14.02 14.02
CA GLY A 324 17.75 13.65 14.65
C GLY A 324 17.65 13.27 16.13
N HIS A 325 16.46 13.32 16.74
CA HIS A 325 16.23 12.93 18.13
C HIS A 325 16.10 11.40 18.27
N VAL A 326 17.14 10.66 17.84
CA VAL A 326 17.09 9.19 17.69
C VAL A 326 16.94 8.49 19.03
N GLU A 327 17.61 8.97 20.06
CA GLU A 327 17.57 8.43 21.42
C GLU A 327 16.17 8.64 22.04
N GLU A 328 15.56 9.79 21.82
CA GLU A 328 14.19 10.07 22.27
C GLU A 328 13.17 9.19 21.53
N ALA A 329 13.35 9.01 20.21
CA ALA A 329 12.54 8.10 19.43
C ALA A 329 12.61 6.65 19.97
N TYR A 330 13.78 6.19 20.38
CA TYR A 330 13.96 4.90 21.05
C TYR A 330 13.30 4.89 22.44
N GLY A 331 13.40 5.99 23.20
CA GLY A 331 12.72 6.17 24.49
C GLY A 331 11.21 6.03 24.39
N ILE A 332 10.60 6.60 23.34
CA ILE A 332 9.16 6.40 23.06
C ILE A 332 8.85 4.92 22.83
N ILE A 333 9.63 4.22 22.01
CA ILE A 333 9.42 2.79 21.73
C ILE A 333 9.45 1.95 23.01
N THR A 334 10.40 2.21 23.89
CA THR A 334 10.56 1.47 25.16
C THR A 334 9.49 1.80 26.20
N SER A 335 8.86 2.97 26.11
CA SER A 335 7.79 3.42 27.01
C SER A 335 6.38 3.04 26.55
N MET A 336 6.22 2.46 25.36
CA MET A 336 4.94 2.03 24.84
C MET A 336 4.27 0.98 25.73
N LYS A 337 2.95 1.11 25.94
CA LYS A 337 2.14 0.12 26.68
C LYS A 337 1.78 -1.11 25.86
N MET A 338 2.13 -1.15 24.59
CA MET A 338 1.85 -2.22 23.63
C MET A 338 3.13 -2.63 22.93
N ASP A 339 3.18 -3.84 22.38
CA ASP A 339 4.34 -4.34 21.65
C ASP A 339 4.56 -3.54 20.36
N PRO A 340 5.75 -2.94 20.15
CA PRO A 340 6.06 -2.20 18.93
C PRO A 340 6.01 -3.10 17.71
N ASP A 341 5.37 -2.64 16.66
CA ASP A 341 5.30 -3.37 15.40
C ASP A 341 6.57 -3.17 14.54
N VAL A 342 6.62 -3.92 13.45
CA VAL A 342 7.74 -3.87 12.50
C VAL A 342 7.88 -2.50 11.83
N VAL A 343 6.81 -1.71 11.71
CA VAL A 343 6.83 -0.39 11.06
C VAL A 343 7.57 0.61 11.95
N ILE A 344 7.32 0.59 13.24
CA ILE A 344 7.98 1.43 14.24
C ILE A 344 9.49 1.15 14.26
N TRP A 345 9.90 -0.12 14.32
CA TRP A 345 11.31 -0.50 14.29
C TRP A 345 12.01 -0.10 12.98
N ARG A 346 11.29 -0.12 11.84
CA ARG A 346 11.83 0.36 10.56
C ARG A 346 11.99 1.88 10.51
N ALA A 347 11.10 2.64 11.16
CA ALA A 347 11.24 4.08 11.28
C ALA A 347 12.52 4.42 12.08
N LEU A 348 12.73 3.77 13.23
CA LEU A 348 13.96 3.91 14.02
C LEU A 348 15.21 3.51 13.20
N LEU A 349 15.20 2.35 12.52
CA LEU A 349 16.31 1.89 11.69
C LEU A 349 16.67 2.90 10.59
N SER A 350 15.66 3.53 9.98
CA SER A 350 15.88 4.58 8.97
C SER A 350 16.56 5.80 9.56
N ALA A 351 16.17 6.22 10.76
CA ALA A 351 16.80 7.32 11.50
C ALA A 351 18.24 6.98 11.89
N CYS A 352 18.47 5.76 12.40
CA CYS A 352 19.81 5.28 12.76
C CYS A 352 20.78 5.31 11.58
N ARG A 353 20.30 4.95 10.38
CA ARG A 353 21.11 5.05 9.15
C ARG A 353 21.47 6.51 8.85
N THR A 354 20.50 7.44 8.93
CA THR A 354 20.70 8.85 8.58
C THR A 354 21.67 9.54 9.54
N TYR A 355 21.53 9.24 10.84
CA TYR A 355 22.32 9.88 11.90
C TYR A 355 23.47 9.00 12.42
N LYS A 356 23.82 7.93 11.69
CA LYS A 356 24.98 7.06 11.97
C LYS A 356 24.99 6.49 13.40
N LYS A 357 23.85 5.94 13.87
CA LYS A 357 23.68 5.30 15.18
C LYS A 357 23.61 3.77 15.05
N PRO A 358 24.75 3.07 14.88
CA PRO A 358 24.75 1.63 14.58
C PRO A 358 24.20 0.78 15.71
N GLU A 359 24.44 1.13 16.98
CA GLU A 359 24.02 0.37 18.15
C GLU A 359 22.49 0.27 18.20
N LEU A 360 21.80 1.40 18.06
CA LEU A 360 20.34 1.45 18.01
C LEU A 360 19.79 0.81 16.73
N GLY A 361 20.53 0.88 15.63
CA GLY A 361 20.20 0.20 14.39
C GLY A 361 20.21 -1.33 14.52
N GLU A 362 21.17 -1.88 15.25
CA GLU A 362 21.25 -3.32 15.56
C GLU A 362 20.10 -3.75 16.48
N VAL A 363 19.76 -2.94 17.48
CA VAL A 363 18.58 -3.16 18.33
C VAL A 363 17.30 -3.17 17.49
N ALA A 364 17.13 -2.22 16.57
CA ALA A 364 15.96 -2.17 15.71
C ALA A 364 15.83 -3.42 14.82
N ILE A 365 16.94 -3.87 14.22
CA ILE A 365 16.98 -5.10 13.39
C ILE A 365 16.65 -6.35 14.21
N ALA A 366 17.17 -6.47 15.41
CA ALA A 366 16.92 -7.63 16.29
C ALA A 366 15.43 -7.78 16.64
N ASN A 367 14.70 -6.67 16.69
CA ASN A 367 13.27 -6.64 17.02
C ASN A 367 12.35 -6.77 15.78
N ILE A 368 12.88 -6.83 14.57
CA ILE A 368 12.08 -7.09 13.36
C ILE A 368 11.94 -8.59 13.15
N SER A 369 10.79 -9.16 13.47
CA SER A 369 10.50 -10.60 13.41
C SER A 369 10.68 -11.22 12.03
N ARG A 370 10.41 -10.48 10.96
CA ARG A 370 10.57 -10.91 9.56
C ARG A 370 11.22 -9.83 8.72
N LEU A 371 12.53 -9.91 8.55
CA LEU A 371 13.29 -9.00 7.72
C LEU A 371 12.90 -9.15 6.23
N LYS A 372 12.67 -8.01 5.58
CA LYS A 372 12.47 -7.88 4.13
C LYS A 372 13.77 -7.40 3.46
N GLY A 373 13.85 -7.49 2.15
CA GLY A 373 15.02 -7.03 1.41
C GLY A 373 15.43 -5.58 1.70
N GLY A 374 14.45 -4.69 1.92
CA GLY A 374 14.71 -3.30 2.31
C GLY A 374 15.42 -3.15 3.66
N ASP A 375 15.11 -4.00 4.64
CA ASP A 375 15.71 -3.95 5.98
C ASP A 375 17.20 -4.32 5.92
N TYR A 376 17.56 -5.37 5.17
CA TYR A 376 18.95 -5.75 4.92
C TYR A 376 19.73 -4.67 4.17
N VAL A 377 19.08 -4.01 3.21
CA VAL A 377 19.70 -2.89 2.48
C VAL A 377 19.96 -1.71 3.39
N LEU A 378 19.00 -1.32 4.25
CA LEU A 378 19.19 -0.24 5.23
C LEU A 378 20.34 -0.55 6.19
N LEU A 379 20.39 -1.77 6.72
CA LEU A 379 21.46 -2.21 7.61
C LEU A 379 22.83 -2.22 6.91
N SER A 380 22.91 -2.82 5.72
CA SER A 380 24.13 -2.82 4.93
C SER A 380 24.61 -1.40 4.63
N ASN A 381 23.70 -0.50 4.21
CA ASN A 381 24.03 0.89 3.93
C ASN A 381 24.52 1.65 5.17
N MET A 382 23.92 1.37 6.35
CA MET A 382 24.39 1.94 7.61
C MET A 382 25.83 1.50 7.90
N TYR A 383 26.16 0.22 7.78
CA TYR A 383 27.53 -0.26 7.96
C TYR A 383 28.51 0.33 6.93
N CYS A 384 28.11 0.44 5.66
CA CYS A 384 28.95 1.09 4.64
C CYS A 384 29.24 2.55 4.98
N SER A 385 28.26 3.31 5.48
CA SER A 385 28.47 4.71 5.89
C SER A 385 29.40 4.88 7.10
N LEU A 386 29.73 3.80 7.77
CA LEU A 386 30.65 3.72 8.90
C LEU A 386 31.96 2.97 8.54
N GLU A 387 32.17 2.70 7.25
CA GLU A 387 33.33 1.95 6.73
C GLU A 387 33.45 0.52 7.28
N ARG A 388 32.38 -0.04 7.87
CA ARG A 388 32.30 -1.42 8.38
C ARG A 388 31.95 -2.40 7.25
N TRP A 389 32.85 -2.54 6.28
CA TRP A 389 32.62 -3.29 5.03
C TRP A 389 32.28 -4.77 5.25
N ASP A 390 32.97 -5.44 6.20
CA ASP A 390 32.71 -6.85 6.54
C ASP A 390 31.30 -7.07 7.09
N SER A 391 30.80 -6.14 7.89
CA SER A 391 29.46 -6.21 8.45
C SER A 391 28.39 -5.95 7.37
N ALA A 392 28.68 -5.03 6.46
CA ALA A 392 27.83 -4.75 5.30
C ALA A 392 27.73 -5.97 4.37
N GLN A 393 28.85 -6.64 4.10
CA GLN A 393 28.91 -7.85 3.28
C GLN A 393 28.14 -8.99 3.95
N ARG A 394 28.35 -9.25 5.24
CA ARG A 394 27.61 -10.27 6.00
C ARG A 394 26.10 -10.05 5.94
N ALA A 395 25.61 -8.83 6.06
CA ALA A 395 24.19 -8.53 5.94
C ALA A 395 23.63 -8.91 4.56
N ARG A 396 24.39 -8.66 3.48
CA ARG A 396 24.01 -9.03 2.10
C ARG A 396 24.04 -10.54 1.87
N GLU A 397 25.05 -11.23 2.38
CA GLU A 397 25.14 -12.70 2.30
C GLU A 397 23.98 -13.38 3.01
N ILE A 398 23.60 -12.91 4.21
CA ILE A 398 22.44 -13.42 4.95
C ILE A 398 21.15 -13.21 4.12
N MET A 399 20.99 -12.05 3.49
CA MET A 399 19.85 -11.76 2.61
C MET A 399 19.77 -12.76 1.46
N GLN A 400 20.91 -13.04 0.78
CA GLN A 400 21.00 -14.02 -0.32
C GLN A 400 20.71 -15.44 0.16
N LYS A 401 21.34 -15.89 1.26
CA LYS A 401 21.13 -17.24 1.84
C LYS A 401 19.67 -17.49 2.23
N LYS A 402 18.95 -16.44 2.68
CA LYS A 402 17.52 -16.52 3.00
C LYS A 402 16.61 -16.39 1.78
N GLY A 403 17.14 -16.24 0.57
CA GLY A 403 16.36 -16.07 -0.67
C GLY A 403 15.51 -14.78 -0.70
N VAL A 404 15.83 -13.79 0.14
CA VAL A 404 15.07 -12.54 0.24
C VAL A 404 15.50 -11.60 -0.88
N ARG A 405 14.56 -11.19 -1.72
CA ARG A 405 14.82 -10.26 -2.83
C ARG A 405 14.47 -8.81 -2.47
N LYS A 406 15.25 -7.86 -2.99
CA LYS A 406 14.96 -6.43 -2.91
C LYS A 406 13.71 -6.10 -3.76
N ASN A 407 12.81 -5.28 -3.23
CA ASN A 407 11.72 -4.72 -4.03
C ASN A 407 12.29 -3.80 -5.10
N GLN A 408 11.92 -4.05 -6.35
CA GLN A 408 12.33 -3.22 -7.47
C GLN A 408 11.58 -1.88 -7.44
N GLY A 409 12.29 -0.78 -7.67
CA GLY A 409 11.70 0.55 -7.85
C GLY A 409 10.90 0.60 -9.14
N LYS A 410 9.66 1.05 -9.04
CA LYS A 410 8.73 1.24 -10.16
C LYS A 410 8.17 2.63 -10.11
N SER A 411 8.11 3.27 -11.28
CA SER A 411 7.43 4.56 -11.45
C SER A 411 6.45 4.44 -12.60
N TRP A 412 5.37 5.20 -12.53
CA TRP A 412 4.37 5.21 -13.60
C TRP A 412 3.77 6.61 -13.76
N LEU A 413 3.26 6.87 -14.95
CA LEU A 413 2.50 8.07 -15.26
C LEU A 413 1.31 7.70 -16.15
N GLU A 414 0.26 8.49 -16.06
CA GLU A 414 -0.91 8.38 -16.89
C GLU A 414 -0.83 9.37 -18.05
N LEU A 415 -0.92 8.87 -19.30
CA LEU A 415 -0.99 9.70 -20.50
C LEU A 415 -2.16 9.23 -21.37
N ALA A 416 -3.02 10.16 -21.76
CA ALA A 416 -4.21 9.88 -22.57
C ALA A 416 -5.06 8.68 -22.04
N GLY A 417 -5.18 8.55 -20.72
CA GLY A 417 -5.93 7.48 -20.07
C GLY A 417 -5.22 6.12 -20.07
N VAL A 418 -3.94 6.06 -20.45
CA VAL A 418 -3.11 4.85 -20.41
C VAL A 418 -2.03 5.01 -19.33
N ILE A 419 -1.85 3.98 -18.50
CA ILE A 419 -0.82 3.96 -17.47
C ILE A 419 0.45 3.32 -18.05
N HIS A 420 1.53 4.09 -18.13
CA HIS A 420 2.86 3.64 -18.54
C HIS A 420 3.73 3.40 -17.33
N GLN A 421 4.21 2.16 -17.16
CA GLN A 421 5.03 1.75 -16.02
C GLN A 421 6.49 1.57 -16.44
N PHE A 422 7.39 2.06 -15.60
CA PHE A 422 8.85 1.97 -15.75
C PHE A 422 9.47 1.30 -14.53
N LYS A 423 10.48 0.47 -14.76
CA LYS A 423 11.31 -0.14 -13.72
C LYS A 423 12.73 0.37 -13.86
N ALA A 424 13.48 0.41 -12.78
CA ALA A 424 14.89 0.79 -12.83
C ALA A 424 15.66 -0.19 -13.73
N GLY A 425 16.39 0.34 -14.73
CA GLY A 425 17.18 -0.44 -15.68
C GLY A 425 16.38 -1.22 -16.73
N ASP A 426 15.06 -1.08 -16.78
CA ASP A 426 14.19 -1.79 -17.73
C ASP A 426 14.27 -1.16 -19.12
N ARG A 427 14.48 -1.98 -20.14
CA ARG A 427 14.56 -1.60 -21.56
C ARG A 427 13.36 -2.14 -22.37
N SER A 428 12.35 -2.70 -21.70
CA SER A 428 11.26 -3.41 -22.36
C SER A 428 10.18 -2.50 -22.96
N HIS A 429 10.20 -1.18 -22.63
CA HIS A 429 9.20 -0.26 -23.18
C HIS A 429 9.34 -0.13 -24.71
N PRO A 430 8.25 -0.20 -25.50
CA PRO A 430 8.31 -0.13 -26.97
C PRO A 430 9.07 1.08 -27.51
N GLU A 431 8.99 2.21 -26.83
CA GLU A 431 9.65 3.46 -27.21
C GLU A 431 10.97 3.71 -26.45
N PHE A 432 11.59 2.67 -25.90
CA PHE A 432 12.79 2.83 -25.06
C PHE A 432 13.90 3.62 -25.74
N ALA A 433 14.14 3.43 -27.05
CA ALA A 433 15.17 4.16 -27.79
C ALA A 433 14.92 5.68 -27.76
N SER A 434 13.70 6.13 -27.98
CA SER A 434 13.31 7.55 -27.93
C SER A 434 13.40 8.11 -26.52
N ILE A 435 12.96 7.35 -25.52
CA ILE A 435 13.05 7.71 -24.09
C ILE A 435 14.52 7.90 -23.70
N ASN A 436 15.38 6.96 -24.08
CA ASN A 436 16.81 7.00 -23.74
C ASN A 436 17.53 8.18 -24.42
N LYS A 437 17.13 8.52 -25.66
CA LYS A 437 17.66 9.71 -26.36
C LYS A 437 17.30 11.00 -25.62
N VAL A 438 16.04 11.16 -25.21
CA VAL A 438 15.58 12.31 -24.41
C VAL A 438 16.32 12.35 -23.07
N LEU A 439 16.38 11.22 -22.36
CA LEU A 439 17.07 11.11 -21.08
C LEU A 439 18.54 11.48 -21.20
N GLY A 440 19.25 10.98 -22.21
CA GLY A 440 20.65 11.33 -22.48
C GLY A 440 20.87 12.84 -22.70
N GLY A 441 19.99 13.48 -23.48
CA GLY A 441 20.00 14.93 -23.67
C GLY A 441 19.78 15.73 -22.39
N LEU A 442 18.85 15.28 -21.54
CA LEU A 442 18.58 15.89 -20.24
C LEU A 442 19.76 15.74 -19.28
N ILE A 443 20.40 14.55 -19.26
CA ILE A 443 21.59 14.29 -18.44
C ILE A 443 22.74 15.21 -18.86
N GLN A 444 23.02 15.30 -20.15
CA GLN A 444 24.08 16.19 -20.64
C GLN A 444 23.80 17.64 -20.26
N ARG A 445 22.59 18.12 -20.48
CA ARG A 445 22.21 19.49 -20.14
C ARG A 445 22.33 19.79 -18.65
N THR A 446 21.88 18.84 -17.77
CA THR A 446 22.03 19.01 -16.33
C THR A 446 23.47 18.97 -15.86
N LYS A 447 24.36 18.16 -16.50
CA LYS A 447 25.81 18.17 -16.22
C LYS A 447 26.44 19.51 -16.57
N LEU A 448 26.06 20.10 -17.71
CA LEU A 448 26.58 21.44 -18.12
C LEU A 448 26.15 22.54 -17.15
N GLU A 449 24.98 22.37 -16.49
CA GLU A 449 24.48 23.28 -15.45
C GLU A 449 25.00 22.95 -14.04
N GLY A 450 26.01 22.07 -13.95
CA GLY A 450 26.67 21.74 -12.68
C GLY A 450 26.03 20.66 -11.84
N PHE A 451 25.10 19.85 -12.38
CA PHE A 451 24.57 18.71 -11.64
C PHE A 451 25.64 17.62 -11.49
N LEU A 452 25.89 17.22 -10.26
CA LEU A 452 26.74 16.09 -9.91
C LEU A 452 25.87 14.95 -9.37
N PRO A 453 25.91 13.77 -10.02
CA PRO A 453 25.22 12.58 -9.49
C PRO A 453 25.76 12.20 -8.12
N ALA A 454 24.87 11.80 -7.22
CA ALA A 454 25.20 11.40 -5.85
C ALA A 454 25.76 9.96 -5.83
N THR A 455 26.93 9.73 -6.47
CA THR A 455 27.55 8.40 -6.61
C THR A 455 27.96 7.80 -5.28
N GLU A 456 28.19 8.62 -4.25
CA GLU A 456 28.44 8.19 -2.88
C GLU A 456 27.26 7.43 -2.25
N LEU A 457 26.05 7.59 -2.79
CA LEU A 457 24.86 6.85 -2.38
C LEU A 457 24.76 5.45 -3.01
N VAL A 458 25.57 5.20 -4.05
CA VAL A 458 25.65 3.89 -4.72
C VAL A 458 26.73 3.06 -4.03
N LEU A 459 26.32 2.35 -3.00
CA LEU A 459 27.22 1.55 -2.15
C LEU A 459 27.49 0.18 -2.80
N MET A 460 28.08 0.21 -3.99
CA MET A 460 28.53 -0.94 -4.77
C MET A 460 30.01 -0.75 -5.09
N ASP A 461 30.75 -1.84 -5.08
CA ASP A 461 32.16 -1.86 -5.49
C ASP A 461 32.24 -1.98 -7.02
N VAL A 462 31.99 -0.87 -7.66
CA VAL A 462 32.01 -0.70 -9.14
C VAL A 462 32.60 0.66 -9.48
N SER A 463 33.01 0.86 -10.74
CA SER A 463 33.57 2.14 -11.20
C SER A 463 32.59 3.32 -11.02
N GLU A 464 33.11 4.52 -10.92
CA GLU A 464 32.28 5.74 -10.81
C GLU A 464 31.34 5.88 -12.02
N GLU A 465 31.80 5.52 -13.23
CA GLU A 465 30.97 5.51 -14.44
C GLU A 465 29.79 4.53 -14.35
N GLU A 466 30.00 3.34 -13.79
CA GLU A 466 28.94 2.38 -13.55
C GLU A 466 27.97 2.83 -12.45
N LYS A 467 28.47 3.50 -11.41
CA LYS A 467 27.62 4.14 -10.39
C LYS A 467 26.73 5.21 -11.00
N GLU A 468 27.29 6.10 -11.83
CA GLU A 468 26.53 7.10 -12.57
C GLU A 468 25.50 6.44 -13.49
N GLY A 469 25.88 5.44 -14.26
CA GLY A 469 25.01 4.69 -15.16
C GLY A 469 23.81 4.09 -14.43
N ASN A 470 24.02 3.54 -13.23
CA ASN A 470 22.95 3.02 -12.38
C ASN A 470 22.00 4.11 -11.92
N LEU A 471 22.49 5.30 -11.54
CA LEU A 471 21.67 6.44 -11.12
C LEU A 471 20.88 7.03 -12.27
N TYR A 472 21.40 7.04 -13.49
CA TYR A 472 20.69 7.61 -14.64
C TYR A 472 19.48 6.80 -15.08
N HIS A 473 19.48 5.49 -14.89
CA HIS A 473 18.37 4.62 -15.30
C HIS A 473 17.38 4.30 -14.17
N HIS A 474 17.28 5.18 -13.17
CA HIS A 474 16.21 5.07 -12.18
C HIS A 474 14.83 5.25 -12.83
N SER A 475 13.85 4.52 -12.31
CA SER A 475 12.49 4.47 -12.87
C SER A 475 11.83 5.85 -12.98
N GLU A 476 12.14 6.78 -12.05
CA GLU A 476 11.64 8.15 -12.06
C GLU A 476 12.17 8.96 -13.25
N LYS A 477 13.46 8.82 -13.55
CA LYS A 477 14.12 9.52 -14.67
C LYS A 477 13.58 9.02 -16.01
N LEU A 478 13.38 7.70 -16.15
CA LEU A 478 12.76 7.10 -17.33
C LEU A 478 11.30 7.57 -17.51
N ALA A 479 10.50 7.54 -16.44
CA ALA A 479 9.12 8.00 -16.48
C ALA A 479 9.04 9.49 -16.86
N LEU A 480 9.89 10.33 -16.25
CA LEU A 480 9.93 11.76 -16.56
C LEU A 480 10.36 12.02 -18.00
N ALA A 481 11.39 11.33 -18.51
CA ALA A 481 11.83 11.45 -19.91
C ALA A 481 10.72 11.07 -20.89
N TYR A 482 9.94 10.05 -20.58
CA TYR A 482 8.76 9.68 -21.37
C TYR A 482 7.66 10.76 -21.30
N GLY A 483 7.37 11.27 -20.13
CA GLY A 483 6.42 12.38 -19.96
C GLY A 483 6.84 13.62 -20.77
N ILE A 484 8.12 13.96 -20.77
CA ILE A 484 8.66 15.06 -21.58
C ILE A 484 8.54 14.78 -23.08
N LEU A 485 8.82 13.54 -23.51
CA LEU A 485 8.69 13.11 -24.90
C LEU A 485 7.27 13.25 -25.45
N LYS A 486 6.27 12.97 -24.62
CA LYS A 486 4.86 12.82 -25.03
C LYS A 486 3.97 14.02 -24.75
N THR A 487 4.45 15.02 -24.06
CA THR A 487 3.63 16.18 -23.68
C THR A 487 4.26 17.48 -24.14
N SER A 488 3.42 18.44 -24.51
CA SER A 488 3.84 19.77 -24.95
C SER A 488 4.66 20.51 -23.88
N PRO A 489 5.60 21.40 -24.26
CA PRO A 489 6.30 22.27 -23.32
C PRO A 489 5.31 23.00 -22.39
N GLY A 490 5.69 23.16 -21.11
CA GLY A 490 4.85 23.81 -20.10
C GLY A 490 3.78 22.92 -19.46
N THR A 491 3.39 21.81 -20.07
CA THR A 491 2.40 20.87 -19.46
C THR A 491 2.96 20.26 -18.19
N GLU A 492 2.18 20.22 -17.13
CA GLU A 492 2.54 19.54 -15.88
C GLU A 492 2.72 18.03 -16.09
N ILE A 493 3.80 17.48 -15.52
CA ILE A 493 4.06 16.02 -15.55
C ILE A 493 3.86 15.46 -14.16
N ARG A 494 3.09 14.35 -14.07
CA ARG A 494 2.82 13.64 -12.82
C ARG A 494 3.40 12.24 -12.88
N VAL A 495 4.28 11.92 -11.95
CA VAL A 495 4.91 10.60 -11.81
C VAL A 495 4.56 10.03 -10.44
N SER A 496 4.08 8.79 -10.41
CA SER A 496 3.88 8.04 -9.18
C SER A 496 4.97 6.99 -9.00
N LYS A 497 5.37 6.70 -7.75
CA LYS A 497 6.43 5.75 -7.41
C LYS A 497 6.06 4.88 -6.23
N ASN A 498 6.43 3.59 -6.29
CA ASN A 498 6.17 2.62 -5.22
C ASN A 498 7.16 2.69 -4.03
N LEU A 499 8.26 3.41 -4.18
CA LEU A 499 9.28 3.61 -3.14
C LEU A 499 9.46 5.12 -2.88
N ARG A 500 10.14 5.46 -1.79
CA ARG A 500 10.56 6.84 -1.53
C ARG A 500 11.52 7.32 -2.63
N ILE A 501 11.41 8.58 -3.05
CA ILE A 501 12.34 9.18 -4.00
C ILE A 501 13.74 9.26 -3.38
N CYS A 502 14.78 8.92 -4.14
CA CYS A 502 16.14 9.03 -3.65
C CYS A 502 16.67 10.48 -3.79
N PRO A 503 17.67 10.88 -2.99
CA PRO A 503 18.23 12.24 -3.04
C PRO A 503 18.73 12.63 -4.43
N ASP A 504 19.36 11.72 -5.16
CA ASP A 504 19.85 11.95 -6.51
C ASP A 504 18.71 12.29 -7.50
N CYS A 505 17.65 11.47 -7.54
CA CYS A 505 16.48 11.78 -8.38
C CYS A 505 15.78 13.05 -7.95
N HIS A 506 15.68 13.33 -6.65
CA HIS A 506 15.06 14.55 -6.14
C HIS A 506 15.81 15.80 -6.61
N SER A 507 17.14 15.85 -6.42
CA SER A 507 17.97 16.98 -6.84
C SER A 507 17.98 17.15 -8.35
N TRP A 508 18.03 16.04 -9.12
CA TRP A 508 17.97 16.08 -10.57
C TRP A 508 16.63 16.62 -11.08
N ILE A 509 15.50 16.20 -10.50
CA ILE A 509 14.17 16.69 -10.89
C ILE A 509 13.99 18.17 -10.53
N LYS A 510 14.55 18.67 -9.43
CA LYS A 510 14.61 20.10 -9.11
C LYS A 510 15.25 20.87 -10.25
N MET A 511 16.43 20.43 -10.71
CA MET A 511 17.15 21.06 -11.81
C MET A 511 16.35 21.00 -13.13
N ILE A 512 15.78 19.84 -13.48
CA ILE A 512 14.93 19.71 -14.67
C ILE A 512 13.74 20.65 -14.63
N SER A 513 13.09 20.82 -13.47
CA SER A 513 11.95 21.74 -13.33
C SER A 513 12.35 23.19 -13.63
N ARG A 514 13.56 23.61 -13.26
CA ARG A 514 14.12 24.93 -13.58
C ARG A 514 14.47 25.04 -15.06
N LEU A 515 15.24 24.08 -15.60
CA LEU A 515 15.73 24.11 -16.98
C LEU A 515 14.63 24.09 -18.03
N LEU A 516 13.54 23.40 -17.77
CA LEU A 516 12.40 23.28 -18.68
C LEU A 516 11.26 24.25 -18.34
N SER A 517 11.40 25.08 -17.28
CA SER A 517 10.34 25.95 -16.75
C SER A 517 9.02 25.18 -16.58
N ARG A 518 9.10 23.98 -16.02
CA ARG A 518 7.99 23.02 -16.01
C ARG A 518 7.66 22.55 -14.60
N VAL A 519 6.38 22.46 -14.30
CA VAL A 519 5.91 21.85 -13.06
C VAL A 519 5.98 20.34 -13.18
N ILE A 520 6.66 19.71 -12.23
CA ILE A 520 6.78 18.25 -12.12
C ILE A 520 6.27 17.84 -10.74
N ILE A 521 5.32 16.92 -10.71
CA ILE A 521 4.77 16.38 -9.47
C ILE A 521 5.19 14.92 -9.36
N VAL A 522 5.88 14.59 -8.28
CA VAL A 522 6.23 13.20 -7.96
C VAL A 522 5.49 12.80 -6.70
N ARG A 523 4.63 11.78 -6.82
CA ARG A 523 4.04 11.10 -5.67
C ARG A 523 4.88 9.89 -5.35
N ASP A 524 5.58 9.90 -4.25
CA ASP A 524 6.28 8.74 -3.74
C ASP A 524 5.40 7.93 -2.75
N ARG A 525 5.97 6.97 -2.05
CA ARG A 525 5.21 6.12 -1.12
C ARG A 525 4.61 6.90 0.06
N ILE A 526 5.16 8.07 0.41
CA ILE A 526 4.90 8.76 1.67
C ILE A 526 4.19 10.09 1.42
N ARG A 527 4.64 10.88 0.42
CA ARG A 527 4.19 12.24 0.21
C ARG A 527 4.26 12.68 -1.25
N PHE A 528 3.78 13.89 -1.49
CA PHE A 528 3.96 14.59 -2.76
C PHE A 528 5.21 15.49 -2.73
N HIS A 529 5.87 15.58 -3.88
CA HIS A 529 6.95 16.50 -4.20
C HIS A 529 6.53 17.32 -5.42
N ARG A 530 6.21 18.59 -5.23
CA ARG A 530 5.93 19.52 -6.32
C ARG A 530 7.19 20.31 -6.64
N PHE A 531 7.75 20.04 -7.80
CA PHE A 531 8.95 20.72 -8.29
C PHE A 531 8.56 21.84 -9.25
N GLN A 532 9.02 23.07 -8.98
CA GLN A 532 8.77 24.23 -9.81
C GLN A 532 9.91 25.22 -9.65
N GLY A 533 10.47 25.72 -10.77
CA GLY A 533 11.54 26.72 -10.76
C GLY A 533 12.81 26.29 -10.01
N GLY A 534 13.09 24.99 -9.90
CA GLY A 534 14.24 24.48 -9.16
C GLY A 534 14.02 24.27 -7.66
N LEU A 535 12.80 24.55 -7.16
CA LEU A 535 12.42 24.31 -5.77
C LEU A 535 11.50 23.10 -5.66
N CYS A 536 11.47 22.51 -4.47
CA CYS A 536 10.50 21.46 -4.13
C CYS A 536 9.64 21.87 -2.94
N SER A 537 8.35 21.52 -2.97
CA SER A 537 7.41 21.78 -1.87
C SER A 537 7.80 21.14 -0.54
N CYS A 538 8.72 20.16 -0.55
CA CYS A 538 9.20 19.52 0.68
C CYS A 538 10.25 20.36 1.44
N GLY A 539 10.76 21.45 0.86
CA GLY A 539 11.84 22.23 1.46
C GLY A 539 13.13 21.43 1.70
N ASP A 540 13.35 20.38 0.90
CA ASP A 540 14.44 19.40 1.07
C ASP A 540 14.42 18.63 2.41
N TYR A 541 13.28 18.63 3.09
CA TYR A 541 13.02 17.84 4.29
C TYR A 541 12.06 16.67 3.97
N TRP A 542 12.62 15.44 3.79
CA TRP A 542 11.80 14.25 3.48
C TRP A 542 12.44 12.93 3.95
#